data_835ccf04d36672e2d6df67f0cd6ab090
#
_entry.id   835ccf04d36672e2d6df67f0cd6ab090
#
_cell.length_a   1.000
_cell.length_b   1.000
_cell.length_c   1.000
_cell.angle_alpha   90.00
_cell.angle_beta   90.00
_cell.angle_gamma   90.00
#
_symmetry.space_group_name_H-M   'P 1'
#
loop_
_entity.id
_entity.type
_entity.pdbx_description
1 polymer ?
#
loop_
_entity_poly.entity_id
_entity_poly.type
_entity_poly.pdbx_seq_one_letter_code
_entity_poly.pdbx_strand_id
1 'polypeptide(L)'
;MTRQLELLCFGTRPGQGNAALVLLDDESDAAQRQVLAQASGAGACVFIDGAADNRTLDFYYPHMRSPLCVHATLAAARVLLDDMAGPLVVRTALRGQALTLHRRADDIYIEVAAQPAPSPRLSDALAVRLIPGIALMSAPAVASVGSPKLLLEVQDSAALRALRPDLPAIQVWGKEHGISGCYAWCRRPDGALEGRNFNHLEEAHEDSATGVAAGALTVLLGRSLEVHQGGNFGKPCLLRTVLERGTLLIGGAVEPARRDGKL
;
A
#
# COMPACT_ATOMS: atom_id res chain seq x y z
N MET A 1 -6.07 29.36 2.85
CA MET A 1 -7.22 28.45 2.69
C MET A 1 -6.69 27.07 2.39
N THR A 2 -7.04 26.08 3.16
CA THR A 2 -6.64 24.67 2.96
C THR A 2 -7.05 24.21 1.56
N ARG A 3 -6.10 23.76 0.75
CA ARG A 3 -6.35 23.18 -0.57
C ARG A 3 -6.49 21.67 -0.40
N GLN A 4 -7.57 21.10 -0.90
CA GLN A 4 -7.87 19.66 -0.82
C GLN A 4 -7.94 19.07 -2.23
N LEU A 5 -7.25 17.95 -2.42
CA LEU A 5 -7.21 17.20 -3.68
C LEU A 5 -7.46 15.73 -3.40
N GLU A 6 -8.48 15.16 -4.01
CA GLU A 6 -8.70 13.72 -3.96
C GLU A 6 -8.01 13.06 -5.17
N LEU A 7 -7.19 12.04 -4.88
CA LEU A 7 -6.40 11.32 -5.87
C LEU A 7 -6.66 9.82 -5.74
N LEU A 8 -6.67 9.14 -6.88
CA LEU A 8 -6.84 7.69 -7.01
C LEU A 8 -5.51 7.06 -7.38
N CYS A 9 -5.00 6.21 -6.50
CA CYS A 9 -3.71 5.54 -6.65
C CYS A 9 -3.90 4.12 -7.18
N PHE A 10 -2.99 3.69 -8.07
CA PHE A 10 -2.94 2.35 -8.63
C PHE A 10 -4.13 1.97 -9.52
N GLY A 11 -4.94 2.91 -9.97
CA GLY A 11 -6.07 2.61 -10.84
C GLY A 11 -5.63 1.92 -12.14
N THR A 12 -6.41 0.93 -12.61
CA THR A 12 -6.20 0.28 -13.91
C THR A 12 -6.92 1.00 -15.04
N ARG A 13 -7.86 1.89 -14.71
CA ARG A 13 -8.64 2.72 -15.63
C ARG A 13 -8.97 4.06 -14.96
N PRO A 14 -9.22 5.12 -15.72
CA PRO A 14 -9.65 6.40 -15.20
C PRO A 14 -10.87 6.29 -14.26
N GLY A 15 -10.77 6.93 -13.08
CA GLY A 15 -11.82 6.88 -12.06
C GLY A 15 -11.78 5.64 -11.15
N GLN A 16 -10.78 4.78 -11.29
CA GLN A 16 -10.55 3.63 -10.42
C GLN A 16 -9.26 3.82 -9.60
N GLY A 17 -9.13 3.08 -8.52
CA GLY A 17 -7.94 3.10 -7.67
C GLY A 17 -8.26 3.20 -6.18
N ASN A 18 -7.20 3.28 -5.38
CA ASN A 18 -7.30 3.49 -3.94
C ASN A 18 -7.27 4.98 -3.63
N ALA A 19 -8.36 5.50 -3.06
CA ALA A 19 -8.53 6.94 -2.83
C ALA A 19 -7.65 7.44 -1.68
N ALA A 20 -6.99 8.59 -1.90
CA ALA A 20 -6.30 9.35 -0.88
C ALA A 20 -6.68 10.84 -0.99
N LEU A 21 -6.89 11.49 0.15
CA LEU A 21 -7.10 12.93 0.24
C LEU A 21 -5.78 13.61 0.61
N VAL A 22 -5.33 14.53 -0.25
CA VAL A 22 -4.14 15.36 -0.04
C VAL A 22 -4.57 16.73 0.43
N LEU A 23 -3.99 17.21 1.52
CA LEU A 23 -4.26 18.51 2.10
C LEU A 23 -2.97 19.34 2.15
N LEU A 24 -3.05 20.57 1.59
CA LEU A 24 -1.98 21.54 1.62
C LEU A 24 -2.44 22.79 2.40
N ASP A 25 -1.49 23.46 3.01
CA ASP A 25 -1.73 24.70 3.75
C ASP A 25 -2.80 24.55 4.86
N ASP A 26 -2.78 23.38 5.53
CA ASP A 26 -3.68 23.02 6.63
C ASP A 26 -3.01 23.34 7.98
N GLU A 27 -3.67 24.20 8.77
CA GLU A 27 -3.18 24.65 10.09
C GLU A 27 -3.80 23.86 11.25
N SER A 28 -4.56 22.79 10.94
CA SER A 28 -5.24 21.96 11.95
C SER A 28 -4.23 21.22 12.82
N ASP A 29 -4.57 21.04 14.08
CA ASP A 29 -3.85 20.16 14.99
C ASP A 29 -4.10 18.66 14.71
N ALA A 30 -3.36 17.78 15.37
CA ALA A 30 -3.45 16.34 15.15
C ALA A 30 -4.85 15.75 15.43
N ALA A 31 -5.58 16.31 16.41
CA ALA A 31 -6.93 15.85 16.76
C ALA A 31 -7.94 16.26 15.66
N GLN A 32 -7.85 17.48 15.18
CA GLN A 32 -8.68 18.01 14.10
C GLN A 32 -8.42 17.25 12.79
N ARG A 33 -7.14 16.95 12.46
CA ARG A 33 -6.75 16.12 11.30
C ARG A 33 -7.33 14.72 11.39
N GLN A 34 -7.36 14.11 12.60
CA GLN A 34 -7.96 12.79 12.79
C GLN A 34 -9.48 12.82 12.56
N VAL A 35 -10.17 13.87 13.04
CA VAL A 35 -11.62 14.06 12.79
C VAL A 35 -11.89 14.24 11.30
N LEU A 36 -11.07 15.03 10.60
CA LEU A 36 -11.19 15.21 9.17
C LEU A 36 -10.99 13.89 8.42
N ALA A 37 -9.99 13.10 8.79
CA ALA A 37 -9.75 11.80 8.17
C ALA A 37 -10.93 10.83 8.36
N GLN A 38 -11.55 10.82 9.53
CA GLN A 38 -12.77 10.03 9.80
C GLN A 38 -13.96 10.45 8.92
N ALA A 39 -14.10 11.75 8.68
CA ALA A 39 -15.22 12.30 7.91
C ALA A 39 -15.00 12.29 6.40
N SER A 40 -13.78 12.15 5.92
CA SER A 40 -13.41 12.34 4.51
C SER A 40 -13.97 11.30 3.55
N GLY A 41 -14.25 10.08 4.03
CA GLY A 41 -14.61 8.93 3.17
C GLY A 41 -13.44 8.37 2.35
N ALA A 42 -12.26 9.00 2.37
CA ALA A 42 -11.05 8.50 1.71
C ALA A 42 -10.40 7.37 2.53
N GLY A 43 -9.68 6.47 1.86
CA GLY A 43 -8.94 5.39 2.52
C GLY A 43 -7.81 5.90 3.42
N ALA A 44 -7.23 7.07 3.09
CA ALA A 44 -6.29 7.79 3.92
C ALA A 44 -6.25 9.28 3.56
N CYS A 45 -5.85 10.11 4.53
CA CYS A 45 -5.50 11.52 4.33
C CYS A 45 -3.99 11.71 4.51
N VAL A 46 -3.40 12.60 3.72
CA VAL A 46 -2.03 13.07 3.88
C VAL A 46 -2.01 14.59 3.93
N PHE A 47 -1.43 15.12 4.99
CA PHE A 47 -1.19 16.56 5.16
C PHE A 47 0.24 16.86 4.74
N ILE A 48 0.42 17.83 3.85
CA ILE A 48 1.72 18.28 3.37
C ILE A 48 2.06 19.56 4.11
N ASP A 49 2.99 19.46 5.04
CA ASP A 49 3.47 20.57 5.85
C ASP A 49 4.87 21.03 5.42
N GLY A 50 5.27 22.24 5.84
CA GLY A 50 6.61 22.78 5.65
C GLY A 50 6.83 23.46 4.29
N ALA A 51 7.98 24.13 4.18
CA ALA A 51 8.43 24.81 2.95
C ALA A 51 9.01 23.83 1.92
N ALA A 52 9.29 24.31 0.71
CA ALA A 52 9.71 23.49 -0.42
C ALA A 52 10.89 22.54 -0.14
N ASP A 53 11.86 22.99 0.64
CA ASP A 53 13.11 22.27 0.98
C ASP A 53 13.01 21.42 2.25
N ASN A 54 11.89 21.50 2.98
CA ASN A 54 11.70 20.73 4.22
C ASN A 54 10.25 20.24 4.34
N ARG A 55 9.75 19.59 3.29
CA ARG A 55 8.40 19.03 3.27
C ARG A 55 8.27 17.83 4.18
N THR A 56 7.19 17.83 4.96
CA THR A 56 6.80 16.67 5.77
C THR A 56 5.44 16.15 5.36
N LEU A 57 5.26 14.83 5.44
CA LEU A 57 4.02 14.13 5.15
C LEU A 57 3.46 13.54 6.44
N ASP A 58 2.26 13.94 6.81
CA ASP A 58 1.55 13.46 7.98
C ASP A 58 0.33 12.63 7.56
N PHE A 59 0.28 11.37 7.95
CA PHE A 59 -0.68 10.39 7.45
C PHE A 59 -1.75 10.05 8.48
N TYR A 60 -3.00 10.03 8.06
CA TYR A 60 -4.15 9.63 8.88
C TYR A 60 -5.02 8.64 8.12
N TYR A 61 -5.23 7.47 8.72
CA TYR A 61 -6.34 6.59 8.39
C TYR A 61 -7.60 7.06 9.15
N PRO A 62 -8.80 6.63 8.77
CA PRO A 62 -10.01 6.97 9.52
C PRO A 62 -9.93 6.62 11.02
N HIS A 63 -9.20 5.58 11.37
CA HIS A 63 -9.12 5.06 12.75
C HIS A 63 -7.82 5.40 13.49
N MET A 64 -6.78 5.93 12.81
CA MET A 64 -5.50 6.23 13.46
C MET A 64 -4.57 7.09 12.61
N ARG A 65 -3.69 7.85 13.29
CA ARG A 65 -2.51 8.47 12.67
C ARG A 65 -1.45 7.41 12.38
N SER A 66 -0.84 7.43 11.20
CA SER A 66 0.09 6.41 10.73
C SER A 66 1.51 6.96 10.50
N PRO A 67 2.56 6.20 10.80
CA PRO A 67 3.93 6.62 10.50
C PRO A 67 4.26 6.62 8.99
N LEU A 68 3.53 5.85 8.18
CA LEU A 68 3.71 5.75 6.74
C LEU A 68 2.44 5.19 6.09
N CYS A 69 2.09 5.72 4.93
CA CYS A 69 1.04 5.20 4.07
C CYS A 69 1.48 5.31 2.61
N VAL A 70 1.73 4.17 1.94
CA VAL A 70 2.31 4.16 0.58
C VAL A 70 1.38 4.87 -0.41
N HIS A 71 0.09 4.52 -0.49
CA HIS A 71 -0.80 5.14 -1.47
C HIS A 71 -1.00 6.64 -1.22
N ALA A 72 -1.11 7.08 0.04
CA ALA A 72 -1.19 8.51 0.36
C ALA A 72 0.13 9.24 0.07
N THR A 73 1.29 8.57 0.23
CA THR A 73 2.58 9.13 -0.20
C THR A 73 2.63 9.32 -1.71
N LEU A 74 2.13 8.36 -2.50
CA LEU A 74 2.07 8.50 -3.96
C LEU A 74 1.13 9.64 -4.38
N ALA A 75 0.00 9.80 -3.69
CA ALA A 75 -0.91 10.92 -3.92
C ALA A 75 -0.24 12.27 -3.64
N ALA A 76 0.46 12.40 -2.49
CA ALA A 76 1.25 13.60 -2.18
C ALA A 76 2.36 13.84 -3.21
N ALA A 77 3.07 12.76 -3.62
CA ALA A 77 4.13 12.83 -4.61
C ALA A 77 3.63 13.31 -5.98
N ARG A 78 2.42 12.89 -6.41
CA ARG A 78 1.80 13.38 -7.65
C ARG A 78 1.63 14.90 -7.64
N VAL A 79 1.24 15.45 -6.49
CA VAL A 79 1.08 16.91 -6.32
C VAL A 79 2.42 17.64 -6.24
N LEU A 80 3.38 17.06 -5.49
CA LEU A 80 4.68 17.70 -5.26
C LEU A 80 5.62 17.66 -6.46
N LEU A 81 5.48 16.64 -7.33
CA LEU A 81 6.34 16.44 -8.51
C LEU A 81 5.75 17.01 -9.80
N ASP A 82 4.61 17.71 -9.75
CA ASP A 82 3.93 18.18 -10.96
C ASP A 82 4.82 19.09 -11.81
N ASP A 83 5.55 20.01 -11.18
CA ASP A 83 6.43 20.96 -11.82
C ASP A 83 7.94 20.65 -11.62
N MET A 84 8.28 19.42 -11.18
CA MET A 84 9.67 19.06 -10.87
C MET A 84 10.27 18.09 -11.89
N ALA A 85 11.51 18.35 -12.28
CA ALA A 85 12.24 17.53 -13.26
C ALA A 85 13.05 16.36 -12.64
N GLY A 86 13.03 16.19 -11.31
CA GLY A 86 13.87 15.19 -10.64
C GLY A 86 13.22 14.62 -9.38
N PRO A 87 13.91 13.72 -8.69
CA PRO A 87 13.41 13.16 -7.45
C PRO A 87 13.33 14.21 -6.34
N LEU A 88 12.36 14.06 -5.43
CA LEU A 88 12.16 14.91 -4.28
C LEU A 88 12.29 14.08 -2.99
N VAL A 89 13.06 14.58 -2.03
CA VAL A 89 13.13 13.99 -0.70
C VAL A 89 12.17 14.73 0.24
N VAL A 90 11.31 13.96 0.90
CA VAL A 90 10.39 14.44 1.94
C VAL A 90 10.59 13.63 3.22
N ARG A 91 10.00 14.07 4.34
CA ARG A 91 10.07 13.32 5.61
C ARG A 91 8.67 12.97 6.11
N THR A 92 8.57 11.85 6.81
CA THR A 92 7.33 11.51 7.53
C THR A 92 7.25 12.29 8.84
N ALA A 93 6.08 12.85 9.18
CA ALA A 93 5.91 13.69 10.36
C ALA A 93 6.15 12.93 11.68
N LEU A 94 5.65 11.67 11.79
CA LEU A 94 5.77 10.90 13.03
C LEU A 94 7.17 10.35 13.33
N ARG A 95 7.95 10.01 12.30
CA ARG A 95 9.24 9.31 12.48
C ARG A 95 10.43 10.05 11.87
N GLY A 96 10.20 11.14 11.13
CA GLY A 96 11.26 11.83 10.40
C GLY A 96 11.91 10.97 9.31
N GLN A 97 11.31 9.85 8.93
CA GLN A 97 11.84 8.95 7.91
C GLN A 97 11.91 9.68 6.57
N ALA A 98 13.08 9.69 5.94
CA ALA A 98 13.24 10.23 4.59
C ALA A 98 12.61 9.29 3.57
N LEU A 99 11.87 9.86 2.63
CA LEU A 99 11.25 9.18 1.49
C LEU A 99 11.67 9.89 0.23
N THR A 100 12.23 9.17 -0.74
CA THR A 100 12.54 9.70 -2.07
C THR A 100 11.38 9.41 -3.01
N LEU A 101 10.81 10.46 -3.56
CA LEU A 101 9.69 10.44 -4.48
C LEU A 101 10.21 10.54 -5.92
N HIS A 102 9.68 9.74 -6.82
CA HIS A 102 10.08 9.69 -8.21
C HIS A 102 8.89 9.79 -9.14
N ARG A 103 9.08 10.44 -10.29
CA ARG A 103 8.18 10.34 -11.44
C ARG A 103 8.89 9.60 -12.56
N ARG A 104 8.28 8.56 -13.10
CA ARG A 104 8.77 7.81 -14.26
C ARG A 104 7.64 7.68 -15.28
N ALA A 105 7.76 8.39 -16.38
CA ALA A 105 6.67 8.60 -17.34
C ALA A 105 5.41 9.12 -16.63
N ASP A 106 4.30 8.38 -16.70
CA ASP A 106 3.03 8.76 -16.08
C ASP A 106 2.85 8.20 -14.66
N ASP A 107 3.72 7.31 -14.23
CA ASP A 107 3.65 6.66 -12.91
C ASP A 107 4.45 7.43 -11.85
N ILE A 108 3.96 7.34 -10.63
CA ILE A 108 4.59 7.87 -9.42
C ILE A 108 5.15 6.72 -8.59
N TYR A 109 6.36 6.90 -8.06
CA TYR A 109 7.05 5.89 -7.24
C TYR A 109 7.59 6.50 -5.96
N ILE A 110 7.69 5.66 -4.93
CA ILE A 110 8.49 5.94 -3.73
C ILE A 110 9.65 4.95 -3.66
N GLU A 111 10.80 5.42 -3.21
CA GLU A 111 11.94 4.57 -2.90
C GLU A 111 11.78 3.98 -1.50
N VAL A 112 11.96 2.67 -1.41
CA VAL A 112 11.96 1.91 -0.17
C VAL A 112 13.16 0.96 -0.14
N ALA A 113 13.49 0.46 1.04
CA ALA A 113 14.54 -0.54 1.20
C ALA A 113 13.97 -1.81 1.82
N ALA A 114 14.54 -2.95 1.47
CA ALA A 114 14.32 -4.18 2.22
C ALA A 114 14.72 -3.95 3.69
N GLN A 115 13.88 -4.40 4.60
CA GLN A 115 14.10 -4.27 6.04
C GLN A 115 14.14 -5.64 6.70
N PRO A 116 14.87 -5.78 7.82
CA PRO A 116 14.82 -7.00 8.61
C PRO A 116 13.37 -7.37 8.92
N ALA A 117 13.05 -8.63 8.73
CA ALA A 117 11.73 -9.17 9.02
C ALA A 117 11.82 -10.20 10.16
N PRO A 118 10.78 -10.35 10.98
CA PRO A 118 10.68 -11.44 11.94
C PRO A 118 10.86 -12.80 11.26
N SER A 119 11.47 -13.75 11.98
CA SER A 119 11.71 -15.11 11.47
C SER A 119 10.98 -16.14 12.33
N PRO A 120 9.64 -16.16 12.38
CA PRO A 120 8.89 -17.17 13.11
C PRO A 120 9.05 -18.54 12.44
N ARG A 121 8.72 -19.60 13.20
CA ARG A 121 8.62 -20.93 12.59
C ARG A 121 7.44 -20.98 11.64
N LEU A 122 7.70 -21.14 10.35
CA LEU A 122 6.69 -21.25 9.30
C LEU A 122 6.45 -22.72 8.94
N SER A 123 5.21 -23.05 8.58
CA SER A 123 4.81 -24.37 8.10
C SER A 123 3.50 -24.28 7.32
N ASP A 124 3.21 -25.31 6.52
CA ASP A 124 1.92 -25.43 5.82
C ASP A 124 0.76 -25.51 6.83
N ALA A 125 0.97 -26.19 7.97
CA ALA A 125 -0.02 -26.26 9.04
C ALA A 125 -0.35 -24.88 9.63
N LEU A 126 0.61 -23.97 9.73
CA LEU A 126 0.35 -22.58 10.10
C LEU A 126 -0.53 -21.89 9.04
N ALA A 127 -0.18 -22.02 7.76
CA ALA A 127 -0.96 -21.41 6.69
C ALA A 127 -2.41 -21.91 6.67
N VAL A 128 -2.64 -23.22 6.83
CA VAL A 128 -3.98 -23.82 6.92
C VAL A 128 -4.75 -23.33 8.16
N ARG A 129 -4.07 -23.11 9.30
CA ARG A 129 -4.70 -22.55 10.50
C ARG A 129 -5.17 -21.11 10.27
N LEU A 130 -4.38 -20.30 9.54
CA LEU A 130 -4.69 -18.90 9.27
C LEU A 130 -5.68 -18.72 8.11
N ILE A 131 -5.63 -19.63 7.13
CA ILE A 131 -6.51 -19.61 5.96
C ILE A 131 -6.97 -21.05 5.70
N PRO A 132 -8.10 -21.47 6.28
CA PRO A 132 -8.62 -22.83 6.10
C PRO A 132 -8.78 -23.21 4.63
N GLY A 133 -8.28 -24.38 4.27
CA GLY A 133 -8.37 -24.89 2.89
C GLY A 133 -7.34 -24.31 1.91
N ILE A 134 -6.39 -23.50 2.36
CA ILE A 134 -5.31 -23.01 1.48
C ILE A 134 -4.43 -24.20 1.02
N ALA A 135 -4.13 -24.23 -0.27
CA ALA A 135 -3.12 -25.11 -0.85
C ALA A 135 -1.95 -24.27 -1.35
N LEU A 136 -0.76 -24.48 -0.77
CA LEU A 136 0.42 -23.69 -1.07
C LEU A 136 1.18 -24.26 -2.28
N MET A 137 1.71 -23.39 -3.12
CA MET A 137 2.59 -23.72 -4.26
C MET A 137 4.08 -23.59 -3.90
N SER A 138 4.40 -22.86 -2.84
CA SER A 138 5.76 -22.70 -2.33
C SER A 138 5.73 -22.59 -0.80
N ALA A 139 6.88 -22.75 -0.16
CA ALA A 139 7.01 -22.57 1.28
C ALA A 139 6.58 -21.16 1.71
N PRO A 140 5.83 -21.01 2.83
CA PRO A 140 5.53 -19.71 3.40
C PRO A 140 6.80 -18.90 3.66
N ALA A 141 6.76 -17.59 3.41
CA ALA A 141 7.91 -16.71 3.65
C ALA A 141 7.47 -15.41 4.33
N VAL A 142 8.41 -14.76 5.03
CA VAL A 142 8.20 -13.40 5.58
C VAL A 142 9.21 -12.46 4.94
N ALA A 143 8.72 -11.33 4.45
CA ALA A 143 9.57 -10.25 3.95
C ALA A 143 9.00 -8.89 4.37
N SER A 144 9.84 -7.84 4.31
CA SER A 144 9.47 -6.50 4.76
C SER A 144 10.17 -5.41 3.96
N VAL A 145 9.40 -4.33 3.72
CA VAL A 145 9.90 -3.02 3.33
C VAL A 145 9.40 -1.94 4.32
N GLY A 146 9.23 -2.32 5.59
CA GLY A 146 8.74 -1.46 6.67
C GLY A 146 7.52 -2.01 7.40
N SER A 147 6.77 -2.91 6.78
CA SER A 147 5.63 -3.61 7.40
C SER A 147 5.69 -5.08 6.99
N PRO A 148 6.22 -5.98 7.86
CA PRO A 148 6.41 -7.39 7.52
C PRO A 148 5.11 -8.08 7.11
N LYS A 149 5.17 -8.92 6.08
CA LYS A 149 4.04 -9.71 5.57
C LYS A 149 4.38 -11.19 5.53
N LEU A 150 3.44 -12.04 5.97
CA LEU A 150 3.47 -13.46 5.65
C LEU A 150 2.99 -13.65 4.21
N LEU A 151 3.86 -14.13 3.34
CA LEU A 151 3.65 -14.29 1.90
C LEU A 151 3.30 -15.75 1.61
N LEU A 152 2.15 -15.98 0.97
CA LEU A 152 1.57 -17.31 0.72
C LEU A 152 1.24 -17.45 -0.77
N GLU A 153 1.98 -18.28 -1.50
CA GLU A 153 1.73 -18.53 -2.92
C GLU A 153 0.65 -19.60 -3.09
N VAL A 154 -0.39 -19.30 -3.88
CA VAL A 154 -1.44 -20.25 -4.27
C VAL A 154 -1.42 -20.50 -5.77
N GLN A 155 -2.17 -21.51 -6.24
CA GLN A 155 -2.07 -22.03 -7.59
C GLN A 155 -2.40 -20.99 -8.66
N ASP A 156 -3.54 -20.30 -8.52
CA ASP A 156 -4.07 -19.40 -9.55
C ASP A 156 -5.05 -18.38 -8.98
N SER A 157 -5.57 -17.51 -9.83
CA SER A 157 -6.53 -16.49 -9.47
C SER A 157 -7.86 -17.05 -8.95
N ALA A 158 -8.28 -18.25 -9.38
CA ALA A 158 -9.50 -18.88 -8.88
C ALA A 158 -9.32 -19.34 -7.43
N ALA A 159 -8.20 -20.02 -7.14
CA ALA A 159 -7.81 -20.43 -5.80
C ALA A 159 -7.66 -19.19 -4.89
N LEU A 160 -7.00 -18.13 -5.36
CA LEU A 160 -6.81 -16.89 -4.60
C LEU A 160 -8.16 -16.24 -4.21
N ARG A 161 -9.11 -16.16 -5.14
CA ARG A 161 -10.44 -15.59 -4.88
C ARG A 161 -11.30 -16.47 -3.95
N ALA A 162 -11.09 -17.77 -3.99
CA ALA A 162 -11.82 -18.72 -3.14
C ALA A 162 -11.37 -18.71 -1.67
N LEU A 163 -10.22 -18.12 -1.34
CA LEU A 163 -9.70 -18.09 0.03
C LEU A 163 -10.71 -17.46 1.00
N ARG A 164 -10.85 -18.08 2.17
CA ARG A 164 -11.66 -17.59 3.30
C ARG A 164 -10.75 -17.55 4.53
N PRO A 165 -10.07 -16.40 4.76
CA PRO A 165 -9.13 -16.28 5.88
C PRO A 165 -9.85 -16.24 7.23
N ASP A 166 -9.22 -16.81 8.25
CA ASP A 166 -9.57 -16.57 9.64
C ASP A 166 -8.89 -15.26 10.08
N LEU A 167 -9.58 -14.14 9.85
CA LEU A 167 -9.04 -12.81 10.11
C LEU A 167 -8.66 -12.58 11.58
N PRO A 168 -9.45 -13.02 12.59
CA PRO A 168 -9.04 -13.00 13.98
C PRO A 168 -7.76 -13.78 14.26
N ALA A 169 -7.63 -15.00 13.72
CA ALA A 169 -6.42 -15.81 13.90
C ALA A 169 -5.19 -15.17 13.26
N ILE A 170 -5.33 -14.54 12.08
CA ILE A 170 -4.27 -13.80 11.41
C ILE A 170 -3.82 -12.61 12.26
N GLN A 171 -4.75 -11.86 12.84
CA GLN A 171 -4.42 -10.72 13.69
C GLN A 171 -3.71 -11.11 14.97
N VAL A 172 -4.21 -12.14 15.66
CA VAL A 172 -3.59 -12.64 16.90
C VAL A 172 -2.16 -13.11 16.61
N TRP A 173 -1.99 -13.97 15.62
CA TRP A 173 -0.67 -14.50 15.24
C TRP A 173 0.27 -13.39 14.77
N GLY A 174 -0.23 -12.47 13.94
CA GLY A 174 0.56 -11.35 13.43
C GLY A 174 1.05 -10.43 14.54
N LYS A 175 0.19 -10.11 15.52
CA LYS A 175 0.55 -9.28 16.69
C LYS A 175 1.60 -9.97 17.55
N GLU A 176 1.48 -11.28 17.79
CA GLU A 176 2.44 -12.07 18.57
C GLU A 176 3.83 -12.08 17.93
N HIS A 177 3.91 -12.11 16.59
CA HIS A 177 5.17 -12.26 15.86
C HIS A 177 5.66 -10.96 15.19
N GLY A 178 4.98 -9.82 15.39
CA GLY A 178 5.35 -8.55 14.77
C GLY A 178 5.14 -8.52 13.23
N ILE A 179 4.16 -9.29 12.73
CA ILE A 179 3.83 -9.41 11.31
C ILE A 179 2.46 -8.78 11.04
N SER A 180 2.39 -7.87 10.06
CA SER A 180 1.20 -7.06 9.76
C SER A 180 0.18 -7.77 8.84
N GLY A 181 -0.02 -9.07 9.05
CA GLY A 181 -1.00 -9.89 8.33
C GLY A 181 -0.41 -10.75 7.22
N CYS A 182 -1.32 -11.45 6.52
CA CYS A 182 -0.99 -12.37 5.43
C CYS A 182 -1.24 -11.69 4.07
N TYR A 183 -0.36 -11.96 3.12
CA TYR A 183 -0.54 -11.62 1.72
C TYR A 183 -0.53 -12.91 0.88
N ALA A 184 -1.71 -13.32 0.43
CA ALA A 184 -1.83 -14.45 -0.49
C ALA A 184 -1.67 -13.94 -1.93
N TRP A 185 -0.94 -14.69 -2.77
CA TRP A 185 -0.64 -14.28 -4.13
C TRP A 185 -0.55 -15.48 -5.08
N CYS A 186 -0.72 -15.21 -6.38
CA CYS A 186 -0.54 -16.21 -7.42
C CYS A 186 0.11 -15.59 -8.66
N ARG A 187 0.61 -16.47 -9.56
CA ARG A 187 1.10 -16.09 -10.88
C ARG A 187 -0.05 -16.09 -11.87
N ARG A 188 -0.11 -15.09 -12.70
CA ARG A 188 -1.07 -14.96 -13.80
C ARG A 188 -0.45 -15.48 -15.10
N PRO A 189 -1.27 -15.90 -16.07
CA PRO A 189 -0.79 -16.35 -17.39
C PRO A 189 -0.03 -15.28 -18.19
N ASP A 190 -0.33 -13.98 -17.92
CA ASP A 190 0.34 -12.84 -18.56
C ASP A 190 1.69 -12.48 -17.95
N GLY A 191 2.16 -13.25 -16.95
CA GLY A 191 3.43 -13.02 -16.23
C GLY A 191 3.33 -12.04 -15.07
N ALA A 192 2.25 -11.29 -14.93
CA ALA A 192 1.95 -10.49 -13.76
C ALA A 192 1.58 -11.37 -12.55
N LEU A 193 1.43 -10.75 -11.39
CA LEU A 193 0.95 -11.41 -10.17
C LEU A 193 -0.44 -10.90 -9.81
N GLU A 194 -1.18 -11.67 -9.04
CA GLU A 194 -2.43 -11.24 -8.39
C GLU A 194 -2.33 -11.51 -6.90
N GLY A 195 -2.79 -10.57 -6.07
CA GLY A 195 -2.66 -10.68 -4.62
C GLY A 195 -3.89 -10.21 -3.85
N ARG A 196 -3.99 -10.69 -2.59
CA ARG A 196 -4.96 -10.28 -1.59
C ARG A 196 -4.27 -10.07 -0.25
N ASN A 197 -4.65 -9.01 0.47
CA ASN A 197 -4.04 -8.62 1.75
C ASN A 197 -5.02 -8.81 2.91
N PHE A 198 -4.70 -9.70 3.85
CA PHE A 198 -5.51 -10.01 5.02
C PHE A 198 -4.87 -9.46 6.28
N ASN A 199 -5.24 -8.23 6.65
CA ASN A 199 -4.73 -7.52 7.83
C ASN A 199 -5.82 -6.79 8.63
N HIS A 200 -7.06 -6.86 8.20
CA HIS A 200 -8.23 -6.30 8.87
C HIS A 200 -9.06 -7.39 9.54
N LEU A 201 -9.91 -7.02 10.51
CA LEU A 201 -10.83 -7.95 11.18
C LEU A 201 -12.06 -8.29 10.34
N GLU A 202 -12.35 -7.48 9.32
CA GLU A 202 -13.52 -7.63 8.47
C GLU A 202 -13.09 -7.70 7.00
N GLU A 203 -13.66 -8.65 6.24
CA GLU A 203 -13.39 -8.78 4.80
C GLU A 203 -13.74 -7.53 4.00
N ALA A 204 -14.78 -6.79 4.41
CA ALA A 204 -15.19 -5.55 3.77
C ALA A 204 -14.12 -4.45 3.80
N HIS A 205 -13.15 -4.57 4.70
CA HIS A 205 -12.02 -3.63 4.84
C HIS A 205 -10.75 -4.11 4.12
N GLU A 206 -10.81 -5.19 3.33
CA GLU A 206 -9.65 -5.64 2.54
C GLU A 206 -9.16 -4.51 1.62
N ASP A 207 -7.87 -4.19 1.69
CA ASP A 207 -7.28 -3.13 0.87
C ASP A 207 -7.35 -3.45 -0.63
N SER A 208 -7.74 -2.45 -1.44
CA SER A 208 -7.67 -2.56 -2.90
C SER A 208 -6.24 -2.54 -3.45
N ALA A 209 -5.30 -1.97 -2.70
CA ALA A 209 -3.89 -1.92 -3.06
C ALA A 209 -3.00 -1.80 -1.82
N THR A 210 -2.03 -2.69 -1.67
CA THR A 210 -1.12 -2.75 -0.51
C THR A 210 0.33 -2.65 -0.97
N GLY A 211 0.85 -1.43 -1.09
CA GLY A 211 2.20 -1.17 -1.61
C GLY A 211 3.31 -1.89 -0.83
N VAL A 212 3.25 -1.90 0.52
CA VAL A 212 4.24 -2.62 1.34
C VAL A 212 4.24 -4.13 1.11
N ALA A 213 3.10 -4.72 0.73
CA ALA A 213 3.04 -6.14 0.40
C ALA A 213 3.65 -6.42 -0.98
N ALA A 214 3.38 -5.58 -1.98
CA ALA A 214 4.04 -5.65 -3.28
C ALA A 214 5.57 -5.50 -3.14
N GLY A 215 6.04 -4.57 -2.30
CA GLY A 215 7.46 -4.42 -1.98
C GLY A 215 8.06 -5.64 -1.28
N ALA A 216 7.37 -6.21 -0.28
CA ALA A 216 7.79 -7.44 0.39
C ALA A 216 7.89 -8.62 -0.60
N LEU A 217 6.92 -8.74 -1.52
CA LEU A 217 6.92 -9.75 -2.56
C LEU A 217 8.08 -9.55 -3.56
N THR A 218 8.43 -8.29 -3.87
CA THR A 218 9.60 -7.95 -4.69
C THR A 218 10.90 -8.38 -4.01
N VAL A 219 11.02 -8.16 -2.70
CA VAL A 219 12.18 -8.63 -1.91
C VAL A 219 12.27 -10.16 -1.95
N LEU A 220 11.15 -10.88 -1.76
CA LEU A 220 11.11 -12.33 -1.82
C LEU A 220 11.53 -12.88 -3.18
N LEU A 221 10.99 -12.30 -4.27
CA LEU A 221 11.19 -12.82 -5.63
C LEU A 221 12.44 -12.27 -6.33
N GLY A 222 13.09 -11.23 -5.78
CA GLY A 222 14.34 -10.66 -6.29
C GLY A 222 14.21 -10.02 -7.68
N ARG A 223 13.02 -9.54 -8.08
CA ARG A 223 12.78 -8.95 -9.40
C ARG A 223 11.66 -7.90 -9.36
N SER A 224 11.62 -7.03 -10.38
CA SER A 224 10.51 -6.10 -10.61
C SER A 224 9.20 -6.84 -10.86
N LEU A 225 8.08 -6.28 -10.40
CA LEU A 225 6.76 -6.92 -10.44
C LEU A 225 5.68 -5.97 -10.96
N GLU A 226 4.68 -6.56 -11.62
CA GLU A 226 3.33 -6.02 -11.76
C GLU A 226 2.39 -6.88 -10.92
N VAL A 227 1.63 -6.25 -10.01
CA VAL A 227 0.78 -6.95 -9.06
C VAL A 227 -0.65 -6.39 -9.13
N HIS A 228 -1.57 -7.22 -9.59
CA HIS A 228 -3.00 -6.92 -9.56
C HIS A 228 -3.57 -7.18 -8.16
N GLN A 229 -4.40 -6.28 -7.65
CA GLN A 229 -5.09 -6.42 -6.37
C GLN A 229 -6.45 -5.73 -6.43
N GLY A 230 -7.37 -6.07 -5.52
CA GLY A 230 -8.66 -5.37 -5.37
C GLY A 230 -9.75 -5.79 -6.37
N GLY A 231 -9.46 -6.68 -7.31
CA GLY A 231 -10.45 -7.18 -8.27
C GLY A 231 -11.62 -7.93 -7.63
N ASN A 232 -11.42 -8.53 -6.46
CA ASN A 232 -12.45 -9.29 -5.74
C ASN A 232 -13.68 -8.48 -5.32
N PHE A 233 -13.50 -7.17 -5.11
CA PHE A 233 -14.55 -6.26 -4.63
C PHE A 233 -14.73 -5.04 -5.53
N GLY A 234 -14.41 -5.21 -6.83
CA GLY A 234 -14.71 -4.21 -7.86
C GLY A 234 -13.82 -2.97 -7.86
N LYS A 235 -12.70 -2.99 -7.15
CA LYS A 235 -11.70 -1.90 -7.10
C LYS A 235 -10.36 -2.36 -7.67
N PRO A 236 -10.27 -2.74 -8.96
CA PRO A 236 -9.05 -3.28 -9.53
C PRO A 236 -7.92 -2.25 -9.51
N CYS A 237 -6.80 -2.64 -8.93
CA CYS A 237 -5.58 -1.85 -8.85
C CYS A 237 -4.41 -2.61 -9.49
N LEU A 238 -3.42 -1.87 -10.00
CA LEU A 238 -2.16 -2.37 -10.52
C LEU A 238 -1.01 -1.66 -9.82
N LEU A 239 -0.31 -2.40 -8.96
CA LEU A 239 0.90 -1.94 -8.30
C LEU A 239 2.10 -2.35 -9.14
N ARG A 240 3.05 -1.44 -9.32
CA ARG A 240 4.32 -1.70 -9.98
C ARG A 240 5.47 -1.57 -9.00
N THR A 241 6.40 -2.50 -9.08
CA THR A 241 7.68 -2.37 -8.37
C THR A 241 8.82 -2.41 -9.37
N VAL A 242 9.88 -1.68 -9.05
CA VAL A 242 11.10 -1.65 -9.85
C VAL A 242 12.28 -1.98 -8.94
N LEU A 243 13.01 -3.02 -9.25
CA LEU A 243 14.23 -3.41 -8.55
C LEU A 243 15.41 -3.25 -9.49
N GLU A 244 16.19 -2.19 -9.27
CA GLU A 244 17.34 -1.83 -10.11
C GLU A 244 18.54 -1.47 -9.24
N ARG A 245 19.69 -2.14 -9.44
CA ARG A 245 20.95 -1.85 -8.75
C ARG A 245 20.84 -1.79 -7.22
N GLY A 246 19.95 -2.59 -6.63
CA GLY A 246 19.69 -2.62 -5.19
C GLY A 246 18.69 -1.58 -4.70
N THR A 247 18.21 -0.69 -5.56
CA THR A 247 17.12 0.25 -5.25
C THR A 247 15.77 -0.38 -5.54
N LEU A 248 14.84 -0.31 -4.59
CA LEU A 248 13.48 -0.78 -4.74
C LEU A 248 12.52 0.42 -4.78
N LEU A 249 11.78 0.53 -5.87
CA LEU A 249 10.69 1.50 -6.02
C LEU A 249 9.35 0.79 -5.97
N ILE A 250 8.35 1.42 -5.32
CA ILE A 250 6.95 0.98 -5.32
C ILE A 250 6.11 2.12 -5.86
N GLY A 251 5.24 1.83 -6.83
CA GLY A 251 4.42 2.87 -7.43
C GLY A 251 3.37 2.36 -8.40
N GLY A 252 2.88 3.28 -9.22
CA GLY A 252 1.87 3.07 -10.25
C GLY A 252 1.18 4.36 -10.63
N ALA A 253 0.08 4.24 -11.37
CA ALA A 253 -0.72 5.37 -11.80
C ALA A 253 -1.31 6.14 -10.60
N VAL A 254 -1.31 7.47 -10.70
CA VAL A 254 -1.97 8.36 -9.74
C VAL A 254 -2.70 9.45 -10.50
N GLU A 255 -4.02 9.46 -10.38
CA GLU A 255 -4.89 10.37 -11.12
C GLU A 255 -5.79 11.17 -10.18
N PRO A 256 -6.18 12.42 -10.54
CA PRO A 256 -7.22 13.12 -9.82
C PRO A 256 -8.54 12.33 -9.86
N ALA A 257 -9.22 12.23 -8.72
CA ALA A 257 -10.59 11.74 -8.69
C ALA A 257 -11.45 12.68 -9.55
N ARG A 258 -12.22 12.15 -10.50
CA ARG A 258 -13.16 12.97 -11.27
C ARG A 258 -14.22 13.51 -10.30
N ARG A 259 -14.27 14.80 -10.11
CA ARG A 259 -15.45 15.43 -9.51
C ARG A 259 -16.56 15.25 -10.52
N ASP A 260 -17.58 14.46 -10.20
CA ASP A 260 -18.82 14.41 -10.98
C ASP A 260 -19.32 15.84 -11.14
N GLY A 261 -19.50 16.23 -12.39
CA GLY A 261 -19.74 17.58 -12.86
C GLY A 261 -20.58 18.48 -11.96
N LYS A 262 -19.92 19.49 -11.44
CA LYS A 262 -20.48 20.83 -11.31
C LYS A 262 -19.42 21.80 -11.83
N LEU A 263 -19.56 22.17 -13.08
CA LEU A 263 -19.12 23.46 -13.58
C LEU A 263 -19.99 24.53 -12.96
#